data_95cae13dbbad926390b2d61c2e2bc914
#
_entry.id   95cae13dbbad926390b2d61c2e2bc914
#
_cell.length_a   1.000
_cell.length_b   1.000
_cell.length_c   1.000
_cell.angle_alpha   90.00
_cell.angle_beta   90.00
_cell.angle_gamma   90.00
#
_symmetry.space_group_name_H-M   'P 1'
#
loop_
_entity.id
_entity.type
_entity.pdbx_description
1 polymer ?
#
loop_
_entity_poly.entity_id
_entity_poly.type
_entity_poly.pdbx_seq_one_letter_code
_entity_poly.pdbx_strand_id
1 'polypeptide(L)'
;MADELSNFTIFRLSGNPSLAEIIGNFRGFPELASPVVLAQGAGLLPPARSLRASLRRSSDDLLLVIEGGEQWPRARAFADAVATVAATWWVNEHGVRRLVLDRRGVRDPGASFAQVNAPVAARLAAHVEALVMAHAPSTAVDAYAGTGDLAVSLAARGVAVTAVELDAAASAWCAQRLAAPSRAVAARVEEVMAGLLPADVVLLNPPRAGVTGAVTDALSSNGPRPRAIVYVSCDPATLARDVARLSGWRVASLVCFDMFPQTAHVETVCELVPEAA
;
A
#
# COMPACT_ATOMS: atom_id res chain seq x y z
N MET A 1 11.86 -24.48 -15.61
CA MET A 1 11.77 -23.51 -14.51
C MET A 1 10.77 -22.48 -14.98
N ALA A 2 9.51 -22.63 -14.54
CA ALA A 2 8.46 -21.69 -14.90
C ALA A 2 8.69 -20.41 -14.10
N ASP A 3 8.73 -19.29 -14.80
CA ASP A 3 8.73 -17.96 -14.22
C ASP A 3 7.56 -17.85 -13.22
N GLU A 4 7.88 -17.57 -11.96
CA GLU A 4 6.90 -17.03 -11.01
C GLU A 4 6.56 -15.62 -11.48
N LEU A 5 5.62 -15.56 -12.40
CA LEU A 5 5.06 -14.33 -12.92
C LEU A 5 4.46 -13.52 -11.77
N SER A 6 4.83 -12.28 -11.70
CA SER A 6 4.41 -11.30 -10.70
C SER A 6 2.91 -11.40 -10.40
N ASN A 7 2.54 -11.49 -9.12
CA ASN A 7 1.17 -11.49 -8.63
C ASN A 7 0.40 -10.18 -8.92
N PHE A 8 0.92 -9.34 -9.81
CA PHE A 8 0.38 -8.02 -10.10
C PHE A 8 0.65 -7.61 -11.56
N THR A 9 -0.36 -7.14 -12.25
CA THR A 9 -0.23 -6.60 -13.62
C THR A 9 -1.04 -5.32 -13.74
N ILE A 10 -0.41 -4.27 -14.28
CA ILE A 10 -1.04 -3.01 -14.65
C ILE A 10 -1.04 -2.90 -16.17
N PHE A 11 -2.18 -2.58 -16.76
CA PHE A 11 -2.29 -2.34 -18.19
C PHE A 11 -3.24 -1.17 -18.48
N ARG A 12 -3.00 -0.52 -19.62
CA ARG A 12 -3.85 0.57 -20.10
C ARG A 12 -4.80 0.02 -21.16
N LEU A 13 -6.08 0.29 -20.99
CA LEU A 13 -7.10 0.03 -21.99
C LEU A 13 -7.38 1.36 -22.70
N SER A 14 -6.92 1.53 -23.92
CA SER A 14 -7.29 2.67 -24.75
C SER A 14 -8.61 2.41 -25.44
N GLY A 15 -9.38 3.45 -25.73
CA GLY A 15 -10.79 3.48 -26.15
C GLY A 15 -11.37 2.39 -27.06
N ASN A 16 -10.54 1.62 -27.76
CA ASN A 16 -10.95 0.41 -28.49
C ASN A 16 -9.72 -0.49 -28.75
N PRO A 17 -9.13 -1.11 -27.71
CA PRO A 17 -7.94 -1.93 -27.87
C PRO A 17 -8.26 -3.14 -28.77
N SER A 18 -7.31 -3.49 -29.62
CA SER A 18 -7.41 -4.71 -30.43
C SER A 18 -7.41 -5.96 -29.55
N LEU A 19 -7.96 -7.05 -30.04
CA LEU A 19 -7.93 -8.33 -29.37
C LEU A 19 -6.51 -8.77 -29.00
N ALA A 20 -5.53 -8.49 -29.86
CA ALA A 20 -4.12 -8.79 -29.64
C ALA A 20 -3.52 -7.97 -28.48
N GLU A 21 -3.88 -6.70 -28.33
CA GLU A 21 -3.45 -5.85 -27.22
C GLU A 21 -4.05 -6.34 -25.90
N ILE A 22 -5.33 -6.73 -25.89
CA ILE A 22 -5.97 -7.27 -24.69
C ILE A 22 -5.30 -8.58 -24.29
N ILE A 23 -5.14 -9.55 -25.20
CA ILE A 23 -4.47 -10.83 -24.91
C ILE A 23 -3.03 -10.61 -24.47
N GLY A 24 -2.30 -9.67 -25.11
CA GLY A 24 -0.94 -9.32 -24.73
C GLY A 24 -0.84 -8.79 -23.29
N ASN A 25 -1.81 -7.99 -22.88
CA ASN A 25 -1.88 -7.42 -21.54
C ASN A 25 -2.22 -8.44 -20.44
N PHE A 26 -2.89 -9.56 -20.81
CA PHE A 26 -3.29 -10.61 -19.86
C PHE A 26 -2.39 -11.84 -19.88
N ARG A 27 -1.14 -11.74 -20.37
CA ARG A 27 -0.22 -12.90 -20.46
C ARG A 27 -0.03 -13.65 -19.13
N GLY A 28 -0.08 -12.93 -18.00
CA GLY A 28 0.00 -13.52 -16.66
C GLY A 28 -1.34 -14.02 -16.09
N PHE A 29 -2.46 -13.75 -16.78
CA PHE A 29 -3.83 -14.07 -16.35
C PHE A 29 -4.71 -14.46 -17.55
N PRO A 30 -4.37 -15.55 -18.27
CA PRO A 30 -5.06 -15.93 -19.49
C PRO A 30 -6.55 -16.20 -19.28
N GLU A 31 -6.95 -16.62 -18.09
CA GLU A 31 -8.34 -16.86 -17.69
C GLU A 31 -9.23 -15.62 -17.74
N LEU A 32 -8.62 -14.41 -17.73
CA LEU A 32 -9.35 -13.13 -17.76
C LEU A 32 -9.43 -12.51 -19.15
N ALA A 33 -8.58 -12.91 -20.09
CA ALA A 33 -8.52 -12.29 -21.40
C ALA A 33 -9.88 -12.37 -22.13
N SER A 34 -10.46 -13.55 -22.22
CA SER A 34 -11.75 -13.76 -22.91
C SER A 34 -12.95 -13.06 -22.23
N PRO A 35 -13.14 -13.18 -20.89
CA PRO A 35 -14.21 -12.44 -20.20
C PRO A 35 -14.13 -10.93 -20.36
N VAL A 36 -12.92 -10.34 -20.29
CA VAL A 36 -12.75 -8.89 -20.45
C VAL A 36 -13.02 -8.44 -21.88
N VAL A 37 -12.60 -9.21 -22.89
CA VAL A 37 -12.90 -8.93 -24.30
C VAL A 37 -14.41 -8.95 -24.55
N LEU A 38 -15.12 -9.94 -24.03
CA LEU A 38 -16.58 -10.03 -24.16
C LEU A 38 -17.27 -8.84 -23.44
N ALA A 39 -16.81 -8.49 -22.26
CA ALA A 39 -17.33 -7.37 -21.49
C ALA A 39 -17.11 -6.03 -22.21
N GLN A 40 -15.97 -5.84 -22.86
CA GLN A 40 -15.69 -4.67 -23.69
C GLN A 40 -16.59 -4.61 -24.91
N GLY A 41 -16.70 -5.70 -25.66
CA GLY A 41 -17.59 -5.81 -26.83
C GLY A 41 -19.06 -5.54 -26.50
N ALA A 42 -19.50 -5.86 -25.28
CA ALA A 42 -20.82 -5.57 -24.76
C ALA A 42 -20.97 -4.13 -24.21
N GLY A 43 -19.95 -3.30 -24.29
CA GLY A 43 -19.94 -1.92 -23.77
C GLY A 43 -20.12 -1.85 -22.26
N LEU A 44 -19.56 -2.80 -21.51
CA LEU A 44 -19.69 -2.89 -20.06
C LEU A 44 -18.63 -2.07 -19.31
N LEU A 45 -17.54 -1.67 -19.97
CA LEU A 45 -16.49 -0.84 -19.37
C LEU A 45 -16.96 0.61 -19.13
N PRO A 46 -16.31 1.37 -18.21
CA PRO A 46 -16.61 2.78 -18.04
C PRO A 46 -16.40 3.55 -19.34
N PRO A 47 -17.27 4.49 -19.70
CA PRO A 47 -17.05 5.38 -20.84
C PRO A 47 -15.87 6.31 -20.52
N ALA A 48 -14.73 6.13 -21.18
CA ALA A 48 -13.54 6.94 -21.00
C ALA A 48 -12.61 6.84 -22.23
N ARG A 49 -11.78 7.88 -22.45
CA ARG A 49 -10.76 7.87 -23.51
C ARG A 49 -9.63 6.88 -23.23
N SER A 50 -9.34 6.67 -21.96
CA SER A 50 -8.31 5.74 -21.48
C SER A 50 -8.71 5.20 -20.11
N LEU A 51 -8.57 3.91 -19.93
CA LEU A 51 -8.75 3.23 -18.67
C LEU A 51 -7.43 2.57 -18.27
N ARG A 52 -7.18 2.53 -16.99
CA ARG A 52 -6.13 1.73 -16.40
C ARG A 52 -6.79 0.57 -15.67
N ALA A 53 -6.26 -0.63 -15.87
CA ALA A 53 -6.70 -1.78 -15.11
C ALA A 53 -5.51 -2.37 -14.37
N SER A 54 -5.73 -2.74 -13.12
CA SER A 54 -4.75 -3.38 -12.26
C SER A 54 -5.32 -4.72 -11.80
N LEU A 55 -4.58 -5.78 -12.09
CA LEU A 55 -4.88 -7.13 -11.63
C LEU A 55 -3.92 -7.55 -10.55
N ARG A 56 -4.44 -8.18 -9.53
CA ARG A 56 -3.66 -8.69 -8.42
C ARG A 56 -4.16 -10.08 -8.04
N ARG A 57 -3.23 -11.00 -7.82
CA ARG A 57 -3.51 -12.30 -7.20
C ARG A 57 -3.21 -12.19 -5.69
N SER A 58 -4.19 -12.55 -4.87
CA SER A 58 -4.05 -12.61 -3.41
C SER A 58 -4.47 -14.01 -2.97
N SER A 59 -3.53 -14.86 -2.61
CA SER A 59 -3.75 -16.30 -2.45
C SER A 59 -4.34 -16.89 -3.74
N ASP A 60 -5.52 -17.49 -3.69
CA ASP A 60 -6.23 -18.03 -4.83
C ASP A 60 -7.18 -17.04 -5.50
N ASP A 61 -7.33 -15.83 -4.92
CA ASP A 61 -8.27 -14.81 -5.38
C ASP A 61 -7.66 -13.85 -6.39
N LEU A 62 -8.40 -13.53 -7.44
CA LEU A 62 -8.08 -12.46 -8.37
C LEU A 62 -8.84 -11.19 -7.99
N LEU A 63 -8.10 -10.10 -7.83
CA LEU A 63 -8.64 -8.77 -7.54
C LEU A 63 -8.42 -7.86 -8.74
N LEU A 64 -9.45 -7.13 -9.16
CA LEU A 64 -9.41 -6.21 -10.30
C LEU A 64 -9.75 -4.80 -9.86
N VAL A 65 -8.91 -3.85 -10.22
CA VAL A 65 -9.18 -2.41 -10.08
C VAL A 65 -9.25 -1.79 -11.47
N ILE A 66 -10.34 -1.12 -11.80
CA ILE A 66 -10.49 -0.32 -13.02
C ILE A 66 -10.43 1.15 -12.62
N GLU A 67 -9.54 1.90 -13.25
CA GLU A 67 -9.35 3.33 -12.99
C GLU A 67 -9.69 4.15 -14.24
N GLY A 68 -10.44 5.23 -14.05
CA GLY A 68 -10.84 6.18 -15.09
C GLY A 68 -12.34 6.22 -15.31
N GLY A 69 -12.76 7.21 -16.11
CA GLY A 69 -14.15 7.56 -16.34
C GLY A 69 -14.79 8.30 -15.17
N GLU A 70 -15.72 9.18 -15.51
CA GLU A 70 -16.49 9.94 -14.51
C GLU A 70 -17.57 9.10 -13.85
N GLN A 71 -18.17 8.17 -14.62
CA GLN A 71 -19.26 7.29 -14.19
C GLN A 71 -19.07 5.87 -14.74
N TRP A 72 -19.60 4.89 -14.05
CA TRP A 72 -19.62 3.50 -14.51
C TRP A 72 -21.02 2.88 -14.33
N PRO A 73 -21.99 3.21 -15.21
CA PRO A 73 -23.37 2.76 -15.05
C PRO A 73 -23.55 1.25 -15.10
N ARG A 74 -22.68 0.54 -15.84
CA ARG A 74 -22.73 -0.90 -16.04
C ARG A 74 -21.70 -1.69 -15.22
N ALA A 75 -21.16 -1.09 -14.14
CA ALA A 75 -20.12 -1.68 -13.31
C ALA A 75 -20.50 -3.08 -12.78
N ARG A 76 -21.72 -3.24 -12.30
CA ARG A 76 -22.21 -4.51 -11.79
C ARG A 76 -22.30 -5.57 -12.89
N ALA A 77 -22.84 -5.23 -14.06
CA ALA A 77 -22.92 -6.13 -15.19
C ALA A 77 -21.54 -6.58 -15.70
N PHE A 78 -20.55 -5.66 -15.67
CA PHE A 78 -19.15 -6.00 -15.94
C PHE A 78 -18.61 -7.01 -14.92
N ALA A 79 -18.75 -6.73 -13.64
CA ALA A 79 -18.24 -7.61 -12.59
C ALA A 79 -18.90 -9.00 -12.66
N ASP A 80 -20.18 -9.08 -13.01
CA ASP A 80 -20.88 -10.36 -13.19
C ASP A 80 -20.37 -11.12 -14.43
N ALA A 81 -20.03 -10.41 -15.52
CA ALA A 81 -19.47 -11.01 -16.74
C ALA A 81 -18.03 -11.53 -16.53
N VAL A 82 -17.28 -10.96 -15.60
CA VAL A 82 -15.91 -11.37 -15.26
C VAL A 82 -15.91 -12.17 -13.95
N ALA A 83 -16.65 -13.27 -13.95
CA ALA A 83 -16.95 -14.05 -12.74
C ALA A 83 -15.70 -14.70 -12.08
N THR A 84 -14.61 -14.86 -12.81
CA THR A 84 -13.32 -15.35 -12.30
C THR A 84 -12.62 -14.37 -11.36
N VAL A 85 -13.03 -13.09 -11.35
CA VAL A 85 -12.52 -12.07 -10.44
C VAL A 85 -13.28 -12.14 -9.13
N ALA A 86 -12.56 -12.33 -8.03
CA ALA A 86 -13.15 -12.43 -6.70
C ALA A 86 -13.65 -11.07 -6.19
N ALA A 87 -12.94 -9.98 -6.49
CA ALA A 87 -13.42 -8.63 -6.18
C ALA A 87 -13.05 -7.63 -7.29
N THR A 88 -13.99 -6.73 -7.57
CA THR A 88 -13.84 -5.66 -8.57
C THR A 88 -14.04 -4.30 -7.90
N TRP A 89 -13.06 -3.43 -8.09
CA TRP A 89 -13.06 -2.05 -7.61
C TRP A 89 -13.04 -1.07 -8.79
N TRP A 90 -13.59 0.09 -8.59
CA TRP A 90 -13.52 1.20 -9.54
C TRP A 90 -13.00 2.46 -8.85
N VAL A 91 -12.07 3.12 -9.51
CA VAL A 91 -11.56 4.43 -9.11
C VAL A 91 -11.89 5.39 -10.24
N ASN A 92 -12.74 6.39 -9.97
CA ASN A 92 -13.09 7.37 -10.99
C ASN A 92 -11.93 8.33 -11.29
N GLU A 93 -12.10 9.20 -12.28
CA GLU A 93 -11.06 10.18 -12.67
C GLU A 93 -10.73 11.19 -11.57
N HIS A 94 -11.59 11.36 -10.55
CA HIS A 94 -11.35 12.19 -9.38
C HIS A 94 -10.70 11.42 -8.21
N GLY A 95 -10.31 10.17 -8.43
CA GLY A 95 -9.69 9.31 -7.41
C GLY A 95 -10.67 8.70 -6.40
N VAL A 96 -11.98 8.88 -6.59
CA VAL A 96 -12.98 8.29 -5.71
C VAL A 96 -13.09 6.80 -5.97
N ARG A 97 -12.82 6.01 -4.94
CA ARG A 97 -12.81 4.55 -4.98
C ARG A 97 -14.16 3.97 -4.56
N ARG A 98 -14.63 2.96 -5.30
CA ARG A 98 -15.88 2.25 -5.02
C ARG A 98 -15.71 0.76 -5.22
N LEU A 99 -16.19 -0.04 -4.26
CA LEU A 99 -16.34 -1.48 -4.43
C LEU A 99 -17.54 -1.75 -5.35
N VAL A 100 -17.30 -2.43 -6.46
CA VAL A 100 -18.36 -2.82 -7.41
C VAL A 100 -18.97 -4.15 -6.98
N LEU A 101 -18.13 -5.12 -6.67
CA LEU A 101 -18.53 -6.46 -6.24
C LEU A 101 -17.39 -7.11 -5.47
N ASP A 102 -17.69 -7.78 -4.37
CA ASP A 102 -16.80 -8.70 -3.68
C ASP A 102 -17.54 -10.02 -3.42
N ARG A 103 -17.01 -11.12 -3.97
CA ARG A 103 -17.54 -12.47 -3.82
C ARG A 103 -16.93 -13.23 -2.65
N ARG A 104 -15.84 -12.70 -2.07
CA ARG A 104 -15.10 -13.37 -0.98
C ARG A 104 -15.84 -13.36 0.35
N GLY A 105 -16.84 -12.50 0.49
CA GLY A 105 -17.55 -12.29 1.77
C GLY A 105 -16.71 -11.54 2.82
N VAL A 106 -15.48 -11.14 2.48
CA VAL A 106 -14.57 -10.39 3.35
C VAL A 106 -14.68 -8.91 3.00
N ARG A 107 -14.78 -8.05 3.99
CA ARG A 107 -14.82 -6.59 3.78
C ARG A 107 -13.42 -5.95 3.77
N ASP A 108 -12.43 -6.69 3.30
CA ASP A 108 -11.09 -6.15 3.07
C ASP A 108 -11.18 -5.00 2.06
N PRO A 109 -10.62 -3.82 2.35
CA PRO A 109 -10.55 -2.71 1.40
C PRO A 109 -9.61 -2.99 0.21
N GLY A 110 -9.69 -4.17 -0.37
CA GLY A 110 -8.85 -4.86 -1.38
C GLY A 110 -8.26 -4.03 -2.52
N ALA A 111 -8.58 -2.74 -2.56
CA ALA A 111 -7.94 -1.76 -3.41
C ALA A 111 -6.81 -1.00 -2.68
N SER A 112 -6.55 -1.28 -1.40
CA SER A 112 -5.41 -0.74 -0.68
C SER A 112 -4.12 -1.28 -1.28
N PHE A 113 -3.07 -0.47 -1.21
CA PHE A 113 -1.74 -0.82 -1.72
C PHE A 113 -1.30 -2.18 -1.15
N ALA A 114 -0.91 -3.09 -2.02
CA ALA A 114 -0.23 -4.31 -1.63
C ALA A 114 1.01 -4.47 -2.48
N GLN A 115 2.05 -4.96 -1.85
CA GLN A 115 3.34 -5.22 -2.48
C GLN A 115 3.21 -6.25 -3.61
N VAL A 116 3.88 -5.99 -4.72
CA VAL A 116 3.78 -6.75 -5.98
C VAL A 116 4.40 -8.14 -5.86
N ASN A 117 5.44 -8.26 -5.04
CA ASN A 117 6.23 -9.48 -4.85
C ASN A 117 5.99 -10.00 -3.42
N ALA A 118 5.03 -10.91 -3.25
CA ALA A 118 4.63 -11.40 -1.94
C ALA A 118 5.78 -12.04 -1.12
N PRO A 119 6.68 -12.87 -1.68
CA PRO A 119 7.84 -13.39 -0.94
C PRO A 119 8.79 -12.30 -0.44
N VAL A 120 9.08 -11.30 -1.28
CA VAL A 120 9.95 -10.17 -0.90
C VAL A 120 9.23 -9.26 0.09
N ALA A 121 7.93 -9.03 -0.09
CA ALA A 121 7.10 -8.26 0.84
C ALA A 121 7.09 -8.88 2.25
N ALA A 122 6.97 -10.21 2.33
CA ALA A 122 7.05 -10.92 3.62
C ALA A 122 8.41 -10.75 4.29
N ARG A 123 9.52 -10.80 3.53
CA ARG A 123 10.87 -10.55 4.05
C ARG A 123 11.05 -9.12 4.52
N LEU A 124 10.54 -8.15 3.75
CA LEU A 124 10.57 -6.73 4.12
C LEU A 124 9.79 -6.51 5.42
N ALA A 125 8.57 -7.01 5.51
CA ALA A 125 7.75 -6.89 6.72
C ALA A 125 8.42 -7.52 7.94
N ALA A 126 8.97 -8.73 7.81
CA ALA A 126 9.70 -9.40 8.87
C ALA A 126 10.96 -8.62 9.30
N HIS A 127 11.68 -8.00 8.36
CA HIS A 127 12.84 -7.18 8.65
C HIS A 127 12.45 -5.90 9.39
N VAL A 128 11.42 -5.17 8.93
CA VAL A 128 10.88 -3.98 9.60
C VAL A 128 10.44 -4.32 11.02
N GLU A 129 9.70 -5.42 11.20
CA GLU A 129 9.25 -5.88 12.49
C GLU A 129 10.43 -6.22 13.43
N ALA A 130 11.46 -6.89 12.91
CA ALA A 130 12.66 -7.22 13.67
C ALA A 130 13.40 -5.95 14.13
N LEU A 131 13.55 -4.94 13.27
CA LEU A 131 14.15 -3.66 13.63
C LEU A 131 13.35 -2.96 14.74
N VAL A 132 12.03 -2.88 14.60
CA VAL A 132 11.17 -2.28 15.64
C VAL A 132 11.35 -2.99 16.98
N MET A 133 11.24 -4.32 16.96
CA MET A 133 11.32 -5.13 18.20
C MET A 133 12.71 -5.11 18.86
N ALA A 134 13.78 -4.87 18.09
CA ALA A 134 15.14 -4.71 18.63
C ALA A 134 15.26 -3.53 19.60
N HIS A 135 14.39 -2.51 19.45
CA HIS A 135 14.32 -1.37 20.37
C HIS A 135 13.44 -1.62 21.60
N ALA A 136 12.89 -2.83 21.78
CA ALA A 136 12.01 -3.20 22.88
C ALA A 136 10.91 -2.14 23.17
N PRO A 137 10.09 -1.73 22.18
CA PRO A 137 9.14 -0.66 22.36
C PRO A 137 7.94 -1.10 23.19
N SER A 138 7.44 -0.22 24.03
CA SER A 138 6.12 -0.32 24.66
C SER A 138 5.05 0.36 23.77
N THR A 139 5.47 1.41 23.04
CA THR A 139 4.59 2.19 22.17
C THR A 139 5.20 2.37 20.78
N ALA A 140 4.36 2.39 19.74
CA ALA A 140 4.79 2.71 18.39
C ALA A 140 3.75 3.54 17.64
N VAL A 141 4.22 4.36 16.71
CA VAL A 141 3.39 5.01 15.69
C VAL A 141 3.68 4.33 14.35
N ASP A 142 2.65 3.79 13.70
CA ASP A 142 2.71 3.28 12.33
C ASP A 142 2.07 4.33 11.41
N ALA A 143 2.90 5.17 10.80
CA ALA A 143 2.46 6.25 9.93
C ALA A 143 2.41 5.80 8.47
N TYR A 144 1.31 6.20 7.80
CA TYR A 144 0.93 5.71 6.46
C TYR A 144 0.65 4.20 6.48
N ALA A 145 -0.11 3.77 7.47
CA ALA A 145 -0.27 2.36 7.85
C ALA A 145 -1.03 1.51 6.83
N GLY A 146 -1.74 2.12 5.88
CA GLY A 146 -2.59 1.39 4.94
C GLY A 146 -3.64 0.55 5.67
N THR A 147 -3.71 -0.74 5.37
CA THR A 147 -4.57 -1.71 6.05
C THR A 147 -4.13 -2.06 7.47
N GLY A 148 -2.94 -1.63 7.89
CA GLY A 148 -2.42 -1.82 9.24
C GLY A 148 -1.86 -3.20 9.53
N ASP A 149 -1.40 -3.93 8.52
CA ASP A 149 -0.87 -5.29 8.72
C ASP A 149 0.32 -5.31 9.68
N LEU A 150 1.22 -4.31 9.57
CA LEU A 150 2.35 -4.17 10.47
C LEU A 150 1.90 -3.75 11.88
N ALA A 151 0.97 -2.78 11.99
CA ALA A 151 0.40 -2.37 13.25
C ALA A 151 -0.23 -3.55 14.01
N VAL A 152 -0.99 -4.40 13.30
CA VAL A 152 -1.61 -5.60 13.88
C VAL A 152 -0.57 -6.61 14.34
N SER A 153 0.49 -6.84 13.54
CA SER A 153 1.60 -7.73 13.90
C SER A 153 2.32 -7.27 15.17
N LEU A 154 2.65 -5.96 15.25
CA LEU A 154 3.29 -5.38 16.42
C LEU A 154 2.38 -5.41 17.66
N ALA A 155 1.08 -5.13 17.49
CA ALA A 155 0.11 -5.21 18.58
C ALA A 155 0.00 -6.63 19.14
N ALA A 156 0.04 -7.66 18.30
CA ALA A 156 0.06 -9.05 18.70
C ALA A 156 1.31 -9.44 19.53
N ARG A 157 2.37 -8.63 19.42
CA ARG A 157 3.61 -8.76 20.23
C ARG A 157 3.62 -7.91 21.50
N GLY A 158 2.51 -7.27 21.81
CA GLY A 158 2.34 -6.48 23.04
C GLY A 158 2.74 -5.02 22.94
N VAL A 159 2.99 -4.51 21.73
CA VAL A 159 3.28 -3.08 21.49
C VAL A 159 1.97 -2.31 21.38
N ALA A 160 1.81 -1.21 22.10
CA ALA A 160 0.67 -0.30 21.94
C ALA A 160 0.88 0.57 20.69
N VAL A 161 0.19 0.24 19.59
CA VAL A 161 0.39 0.89 18.29
C VAL A 161 -0.71 1.93 18.02
N THR A 162 -0.31 3.12 17.58
CA THR A 162 -1.21 4.07 16.92
C THR A 162 -0.92 4.05 15.42
N ALA A 163 -1.81 3.45 14.63
CA ALA A 163 -1.76 3.41 13.18
C ALA A 163 -2.44 4.65 12.60
N VAL A 164 -1.77 5.38 11.70
CA VAL A 164 -2.31 6.57 11.04
C VAL A 164 -2.41 6.32 9.54
N GLU A 165 -3.62 6.47 9.00
CA GLU A 165 -3.89 6.27 7.58
C GLU A 165 -4.94 7.29 7.10
N LEU A 166 -4.69 7.90 5.93
CA LEU A 166 -5.59 8.87 5.34
C LEU A 166 -6.85 8.23 4.74
N ASP A 167 -6.70 7.04 4.12
CA ASP A 167 -7.83 6.30 3.57
C ASP A 167 -8.71 5.79 4.71
N ALA A 168 -9.90 6.37 4.84
CA ALA A 168 -10.82 6.05 5.91
C ALA A 168 -11.27 4.57 5.89
N ALA A 169 -11.36 3.93 4.71
CA ALA A 169 -11.73 2.53 4.61
C ALA A 169 -10.60 1.61 5.09
N ALA A 170 -9.36 1.91 4.73
CA ALA A 170 -8.17 1.21 5.20
C ALA A 170 -7.99 1.39 6.71
N SER A 171 -8.12 2.61 7.21
CA SER A 171 -8.08 2.91 8.65
C SER A 171 -9.15 2.17 9.43
N ALA A 172 -10.40 2.14 8.93
CA ALA A 172 -11.50 1.41 9.58
C ALA A 172 -11.24 -0.11 9.59
N TRP A 173 -10.64 -0.66 8.53
CA TRP A 173 -10.23 -2.06 8.49
C TRP A 173 -9.12 -2.36 9.50
N CYS A 174 -8.12 -1.49 9.61
CA CYS A 174 -7.08 -1.58 10.61
C CYS A 174 -7.69 -1.56 12.03
N ALA A 175 -8.61 -0.62 12.31
CA ALA A 175 -9.27 -0.47 13.61
C ALA A 175 -10.03 -1.73 14.04
N GLN A 176 -10.69 -2.45 13.12
CA GLN A 176 -11.40 -3.69 13.41
C GLN A 176 -10.48 -4.84 13.83
N ARG A 177 -9.21 -4.77 13.48
CA ARG A 177 -8.18 -5.80 13.73
C ARG A 177 -7.31 -5.48 14.96
N LEU A 178 -7.38 -4.24 15.45
CA LEU A 178 -6.63 -3.79 16.63
C LEU A 178 -7.52 -3.88 17.89
N ALA A 179 -6.91 -4.30 18.99
CA ALA A 179 -7.52 -4.25 20.32
C ALA A 179 -6.83 -3.15 21.16
N ALA A 180 -7.56 -2.57 22.10
CA ALA A 180 -6.98 -1.62 23.04
C ALA A 180 -5.76 -2.23 23.76
N PRO A 181 -4.70 -1.45 24.01
CA PRO A 181 -4.57 0.00 23.82
C PRO A 181 -4.23 0.47 22.40
N SER A 182 -4.01 -0.45 21.44
CA SER A 182 -3.73 -0.11 20.05
C SER A 182 -4.97 0.47 19.36
N ARG A 183 -4.76 1.39 18.42
CA ARG A 183 -5.85 2.07 17.69
C ARG A 183 -5.43 2.49 16.29
N ALA A 184 -6.40 2.71 15.41
CA ALA A 184 -6.21 3.36 14.12
C ALA A 184 -6.86 4.76 14.11
N VAL A 185 -6.23 5.67 13.38
CA VAL A 185 -6.64 7.08 13.24
C VAL A 185 -6.73 7.40 11.75
N ALA A 186 -7.92 7.78 11.28
CA ALA A 186 -8.13 8.25 9.92
C ALA A 186 -7.77 9.74 9.85
N ALA A 187 -6.52 10.05 9.47
CA ALA A 187 -6.01 11.43 9.40
C ALA A 187 -4.80 11.53 8.48
N ARG A 188 -4.44 12.76 8.14
CA ARG A 188 -3.14 13.05 7.54
C ARG A 188 -2.05 12.95 8.60
N VAL A 189 -0.95 12.25 8.27
CA VAL A 189 0.17 12.07 9.21
C VAL A 189 0.75 13.41 9.67
N GLU A 190 0.90 14.35 8.75
CA GLU A 190 1.41 15.69 9.02
C GLU A 190 0.58 16.52 10.00
N GLU A 191 -0.71 16.20 10.13
CA GLU A 191 -1.62 16.92 11.05
C GLU A 191 -1.57 16.37 12.48
N VAL A 192 -1.22 15.09 12.62
CA VAL A 192 -1.33 14.40 13.91
C VAL A 192 0.00 13.96 14.51
N MET A 193 1.10 13.88 13.74
CA MET A 193 2.38 13.32 14.17
C MET A 193 2.90 13.97 15.46
N ALA A 194 2.87 15.30 15.55
CA ALA A 194 3.36 16.00 16.74
C ALA A 194 2.59 15.62 18.02
N GLY A 195 1.28 15.37 17.92
CA GLY A 195 0.42 14.97 19.03
C GLY A 195 0.53 13.48 19.40
N LEU A 196 1.19 12.68 18.58
CA LEU A 196 1.42 11.25 18.83
C LEU A 196 2.77 10.97 19.50
N LEU A 197 3.62 11.98 19.62
CA LEU A 197 4.87 11.89 20.35
C LEU A 197 4.65 12.29 21.83
N PRO A 198 5.42 11.70 22.78
CA PRO A 198 6.46 10.72 22.55
C PRO A 198 5.92 9.31 22.25
N ALA A 199 6.60 8.60 21.36
CA ALA A 199 6.46 7.18 21.12
C ALA A 199 7.84 6.53 21.16
N ASP A 200 7.94 5.23 21.50
CA ASP A 200 9.25 4.57 21.57
C ASP A 200 9.86 4.38 20.17
N VAL A 201 9.03 4.02 19.19
CA VAL A 201 9.45 3.86 17.79
C VAL A 201 8.41 4.48 16.85
N VAL A 202 8.90 5.09 15.78
CA VAL A 202 8.05 5.59 14.68
C VAL A 202 8.40 4.86 13.40
N LEU A 203 7.36 4.30 12.77
CA LEU A 203 7.40 3.69 11.44
C LEU A 203 6.90 4.70 10.43
N LEU A 204 7.60 4.83 9.32
CA LEU A 204 7.24 5.68 8.19
C LEU A 204 7.22 4.81 6.93
N ASN A 205 6.07 4.72 6.27
CA ASN A 205 5.93 4.05 4.96
C ASN A 205 5.16 4.97 4.00
N PRO A 206 5.68 6.17 3.70
CA PRO A 206 4.96 7.18 2.93
C PRO A 206 4.84 6.80 1.44
N PRO A 207 3.95 7.48 0.70
CA PRO A 207 3.91 7.40 -0.75
C PRO A 207 5.23 7.92 -1.37
N ARG A 208 5.40 7.75 -2.70
CA ARG A 208 6.62 8.16 -3.46
C ARG A 208 7.07 9.60 -3.22
N ALA A 209 6.15 10.49 -2.85
CA ALA A 209 6.49 11.88 -2.52
C ALA A 209 7.29 12.03 -1.22
N GLY A 210 7.36 10.98 -0.39
CA GLY A 210 8.00 11.00 0.92
C GLY A 210 7.17 11.71 1.99
N VAL A 211 7.83 12.13 3.05
CA VAL A 211 7.19 12.85 4.15
C VAL A 211 7.28 14.36 3.96
N THR A 212 6.32 15.09 4.54
CA THR A 212 6.33 16.56 4.54
C THR A 212 7.29 17.11 5.57
N GLY A 213 7.65 18.41 5.43
CA GLY A 213 8.46 19.12 6.42
C GLY A 213 7.87 19.05 7.84
N ALA A 214 6.55 19.16 7.97
CA ALA A 214 5.89 19.08 9.28
C ALA A 214 6.16 17.75 10.02
N VAL A 215 6.29 16.63 9.29
CA VAL A 215 6.64 15.34 9.89
C VAL A 215 8.09 15.31 10.33
N THR A 216 9.04 15.77 9.48
CA THR A 216 10.46 15.82 9.85
C THR A 216 10.71 16.80 11.00
N ASP A 217 10.01 17.94 11.02
CA ASP A 217 10.12 18.94 12.09
C ASP A 217 9.61 18.38 13.43
N ALA A 218 8.48 17.66 13.42
CA ALA A 218 7.94 17.00 14.60
C ALA A 218 8.94 15.98 15.18
N LEU A 219 9.56 15.16 14.30
CA LEU A 219 10.53 14.13 14.70
C LEU A 219 11.90 14.70 15.09
N SER A 220 12.23 15.92 14.66
CA SER A 220 13.47 16.62 14.97
C SER A 220 13.33 17.61 16.15
N SER A 221 12.12 17.74 16.71
CA SER A 221 11.85 18.67 17.82
C SER A 221 12.70 18.35 19.05
N ASN A 222 12.90 19.38 19.92
CA ASN A 222 13.69 19.26 21.15
C ASN A 222 12.98 18.50 22.28
N GLY A 223 11.84 17.86 22.01
CA GLY A 223 11.11 17.03 22.96
C GLY A 223 11.71 15.61 23.11
N PRO A 224 11.03 14.74 23.88
CA PRO A 224 11.42 13.34 23.97
C PRO A 224 11.37 12.68 22.60
N ARG A 225 12.52 12.19 22.12
CA ARG A 225 12.65 11.54 20.81
C ARG A 225 12.33 10.05 20.88
N PRO A 226 11.78 9.48 19.81
CA PRO A 226 11.74 8.03 19.66
C PRO A 226 13.15 7.42 19.75
N ARG A 227 13.23 6.16 20.17
CA ARG A 227 14.49 5.39 20.19
C ARG A 227 14.96 5.09 18.77
N ALA A 228 13.99 4.95 17.83
CA ALA A 228 14.28 4.76 16.42
C ALA A 228 13.15 5.28 15.54
N ILE A 229 13.52 5.61 14.30
CA ILE A 229 12.62 5.75 13.17
C ILE A 229 12.97 4.63 12.19
N VAL A 230 11.98 3.82 11.79
CA VAL A 230 12.13 2.84 10.72
C VAL A 230 11.38 3.36 9.50
N TYR A 231 12.11 3.75 8.46
CA TYR A 231 11.58 4.38 7.25
C TYR A 231 11.63 3.39 6.09
N VAL A 232 10.47 3.04 5.53
CA VAL A 232 10.34 2.24 4.31
C VAL A 232 10.10 3.19 3.14
N SER A 233 10.84 3.05 2.05
CA SER A 233 10.71 3.91 0.88
C SER A 233 10.92 3.14 -0.42
N CYS A 234 10.04 3.38 -1.39
CA CYS A 234 10.18 2.89 -2.76
C CYS A 234 10.98 3.85 -3.67
N ASP A 235 11.47 4.96 -3.13
CA ASP A 235 12.27 5.97 -3.86
C ASP A 235 13.47 6.41 -3.02
N PRO A 236 14.69 5.91 -3.34
CA PRO A 236 15.90 6.25 -2.59
C PRO A 236 16.26 7.73 -2.61
N ALA A 237 15.91 8.47 -3.68
CA ALA A 237 16.22 9.90 -3.76
C ALA A 237 15.32 10.71 -2.81
N THR A 238 14.05 10.34 -2.75
CA THR A 238 13.10 10.90 -1.78
C THR A 238 13.52 10.57 -0.35
N LEU A 239 13.92 9.33 -0.07
CA LEU A 239 14.44 8.93 1.24
C LEU A 239 15.66 9.76 1.64
N ALA A 240 16.64 9.92 0.75
CA ALA A 240 17.84 10.73 1.04
C ALA A 240 17.50 12.18 1.37
N ARG A 241 16.55 12.79 0.63
CA ARG A 241 16.05 14.14 0.92
C ARG A 241 15.41 14.23 2.30
N ASP A 242 14.59 13.25 2.67
CA ASP A 242 13.84 13.28 3.93
C ASP A 242 14.78 13.00 5.12
N VAL A 243 15.72 12.07 4.97
CA VAL A 243 16.78 11.82 5.98
C VAL A 243 17.62 13.07 6.22
N ALA A 244 17.97 13.82 5.17
CA ALA A 244 18.73 15.07 5.31
C ALA A 244 17.96 16.16 6.08
N ARG A 245 16.63 16.08 6.20
CA ARG A 245 15.79 16.98 6.98
C ARG A 245 15.62 16.56 8.45
N LEU A 246 15.95 15.31 8.78
CA LEU A 246 15.84 14.77 10.13
C LEU A 246 17.06 15.14 10.97
N SER A 247 17.05 16.37 11.51
CA SER A 247 18.14 16.87 12.37
C SER A 247 18.27 16.07 13.66
N GLY A 248 19.51 15.70 14.02
CA GLY A 248 19.84 14.96 15.23
C GLY A 248 19.51 13.47 15.13
N TRP A 249 19.38 12.98 13.88
CA TRP A 249 19.23 11.56 13.57
C TRP A 249 20.39 11.10 12.69
N ARG A 250 20.88 9.89 12.94
CA ARG A 250 21.86 9.22 12.09
C ARG A 250 21.31 7.92 11.55
N VAL A 251 21.72 7.55 10.35
CA VAL A 251 21.43 6.25 9.77
C VAL A 251 22.20 5.17 10.53
N ALA A 252 21.47 4.22 11.12
CA ALA A 252 22.04 3.07 11.80
C ALA A 252 22.15 1.86 10.84
N SER A 253 21.14 1.64 10.01
CA SER A 253 21.15 0.59 8.99
C SER A 253 20.38 1.00 7.74
N LEU A 254 20.74 0.42 6.60
CA LEU A 254 20.07 0.61 5.31
C LEU A 254 20.07 -0.72 4.57
N VAL A 255 18.88 -1.24 4.27
CA VAL A 255 18.70 -2.51 3.55
C VAL A 255 17.78 -2.31 2.37
N CYS A 256 18.18 -2.82 1.20
CA CYS A 256 17.39 -2.77 -0.02
C CYS A 256 16.74 -4.13 -0.31
N PHE A 257 15.51 -4.08 -0.78
CA PHE A 257 14.72 -5.24 -1.19
C PHE A 257 14.37 -5.12 -2.67
N ASP A 258 14.76 -6.11 -3.47
CA ASP A 258 14.41 -6.17 -4.89
C ASP A 258 12.93 -6.59 -5.04
N MET A 259 12.06 -5.63 -4.79
CA MET A 259 10.60 -5.78 -4.88
C MET A 259 10.12 -5.84 -6.33
N PHE A 260 10.87 -5.22 -7.25
CA PHE A 260 10.51 -5.05 -8.65
C PHE A 260 11.63 -5.54 -9.56
N PRO A 261 11.89 -6.86 -9.62
CA PRO A 261 12.99 -7.41 -10.40
C PRO A 261 12.99 -6.90 -11.85
N GLN A 262 14.19 -6.65 -12.40
CA GLN A 262 14.41 -6.12 -13.76
C GLN A 262 13.87 -4.69 -13.99
N THR A 263 13.62 -3.93 -12.94
CA THR A 263 13.32 -2.50 -13.01
C THR A 263 14.35 -1.69 -12.22
N ALA A 264 14.32 -0.36 -12.36
CA ALA A 264 15.15 0.55 -11.56
C ALA A 264 14.54 0.84 -10.16
N HIS A 265 13.44 0.18 -9.80
CA HIS A 265 12.75 0.41 -8.54
C HIS A 265 13.20 -0.57 -7.47
N VAL A 266 13.44 -0.07 -6.28
CA VAL A 266 13.85 -0.85 -5.11
C VAL A 266 13.08 -0.34 -3.88
N GLU A 267 12.69 -1.25 -3.01
CA GLU A 267 12.22 -0.87 -1.66
C GLU A 267 13.41 -0.79 -0.72
N THR A 268 13.49 0.26 0.04
CA THR A 268 14.59 0.53 0.96
C THR A 268 14.05 0.66 2.38
N VAL A 269 14.64 -0.04 3.32
CA VAL A 269 14.37 0.10 4.76
C VAL A 269 15.55 0.79 5.39
N CYS A 270 15.32 1.96 5.97
CA CYS A 270 16.31 2.78 6.65
C CYS A 270 15.96 2.86 8.13
N GLU A 271 16.86 2.43 8.97
CA GLU A 271 16.78 2.64 10.42
C GLU A 271 17.56 3.90 10.80
N LEU A 272 16.89 4.81 11.50
CA LEU A 272 17.52 5.99 12.06
C LEU A 272 17.43 5.93 13.58
N VAL A 273 18.52 6.31 14.23
CA VAL A 273 18.60 6.43 15.69
C VAL A 273 19.07 7.84 16.05
N PRO A 274 18.73 8.34 17.24
CA PRO A 274 19.23 9.64 17.69
C PRO A 274 20.75 9.69 17.61
N GLU A 275 21.31 10.83 17.19
CA GLU A 275 22.74 11.11 17.35
C GLU A 275 23.10 11.11 18.84
N ALA A 276 24.24 10.57 19.16
CA ALA A 276 24.75 10.67 20.51
C ALA A 276 24.99 12.16 20.88
N ALA A 277 24.47 12.59 22.03
CA ALA A 277 24.66 13.94 22.54
C ALA A 277 26.15 14.24 22.85
#